data_55f15ec20757f3e296eba1cacff7daac
#
_entry.id   55f15ec20757f3e296eba1cacff7daac
#
_cell.length_a   1.000
_cell.length_b   1.000
_cell.length_c   1.000
_cell.angle_alpha   90.00
_cell.angle_beta   90.00
_cell.angle_gamma   90.00
#
_symmetry.space_group_name_H-M   'P 1'
#
loop_
_entity.id
_entity.type
_entity.pdbx_description
1 polymer ?
#
loop_
_entity_poly.entity_id
_entity_poly.type
_entity_poly.pdbx_seq_one_letter_code
_entity_poly.pdbx_strand_id
1 'polypeptide(L)'
;ADPAHGLGSEDNPIFFGMHEASAAVVGATVEGMRRVWTGENDHAVNIAGGLHHAMPGHASGFCVYNDVSVAIAWALAQGAERIAYVDVDVHHGDGVERAFWNDPRVLTISLHETPRTLFPMTGYPEEIGGPAAEGYAVNVALPPGTEDEGWLRAFGAIVPPLIAEFR
;
A
#
# COMPACT_ATOMS: atom_id res chain seq x y z
N ALA A 1 10.17 20.88 -12.70
CA ALA A 1 9.63 20.56 -11.36
C ALA A 1 8.15 20.92 -11.32
N ASP A 2 7.36 20.12 -10.66
CA ASP A 2 5.95 20.37 -10.34
C ASP A 2 5.71 20.08 -8.85
N PRO A 3 6.05 21.07 -7.99
CA PRO A 3 5.93 20.91 -6.54
C PRO A 3 4.49 20.65 -6.06
N ALA A 4 3.49 21.11 -6.80
CA ALA A 4 2.09 20.87 -6.47
C ALA A 4 1.71 19.40 -6.57
N HIS A 5 2.45 18.63 -7.39
CA HIS A 5 2.29 17.18 -7.54
C HIS A 5 3.46 16.39 -6.94
N GLY A 6 4.24 16.99 -6.04
CA GLY A 6 5.35 16.32 -5.35
C GLY A 6 6.55 16.00 -6.24
N LEU A 7 6.66 16.58 -7.43
CA LEU A 7 7.70 16.29 -8.41
C LEU A 7 8.83 17.33 -8.40
N GLY A 8 10.07 16.87 -8.36
CA GLY A 8 11.27 17.72 -8.38
C GLY A 8 11.79 18.07 -6.98
N SER A 9 11.36 17.36 -5.94
CA SER A 9 11.95 17.37 -4.61
C SER A 9 13.18 16.43 -4.55
N GLU A 10 13.88 16.44 -3.42
CA GLU A 10 14.95 15.46 -3.15
C GLU A 10 14.40 14.03 -3.09
N ASP A 11 13.18 13.85 -2.56
CA ASP A 11 12.49 12.56 -2.50
C ASP A 11 12.02 12.05 -3.87
N ASN A 12 11.52 12.97 -4.71
CA ASN A 12 10.97 12.60 -6.01
C ASN A 12 11.64 13.43 -7.13
N PRO A 13 12.93 13.18 -7.41
CA PRO A 13 13.65 13.92 -8.44
C PRO A 13 13.09 13.62 -9.82
N ILE A 14 13.02 14.64 -10.68
CA ILE A 14 12.64 14.47 -12.08
C ILE A 14 13.83 13.87 -12.85
N PHE A 15 13.55 12.84 -13.62
CA PHE A 15 14.52 12.23 -14.54
C PHE A 15 13.88 11.93 -15.90
N PHE A 16 14.71 11.79 -16.91
CA PHE A 16 14.26 11.47 -18.26
C PHE A 16 13.63 10.07 -18.30
N GLY A 17 12.43 9.96 -18.90
CA GLY A 17 11.70 8.68 -18.96
C GLY A 17 10.98 8.30 -17.66
N MET A 18 10.81 9.22 -16.71
CA MET A 18 10.17 8.96 -15.42
C MET A 18 8.74 8.40 -15.57
N HIS A 19 7.95 8.97 -16.48
CA HIS A 19 6.60 8.49 -16.74
C HIS A 19 6.59 7.07 -17.27
N GLU A 20 7.40 6.80 -18.29
CA GLU A 20 7.50 5.49 -18.94
C GLU A 20 7.98 4.42 -17.96
N ALA A 21 8.98 4.74 -17.15
CA ALA A 21 9.50 3.83 -16.13
C ALA A 21 8.43 3.52 -15.05
N SER A 22 7.79 4.56 -14.53
CA SER A 22 6.74 4.38 -13.50
C SER A 22 5.51 3.65 -14.05
N ALA A 23 5.10 3.94 -15.29
CA ALA A 23 4.01 3.25 -15.94
C ALA A 23 4.33 1.76 -16.22
N ALA A 24 5.58 1.44 -16.54
CA ALA A 24 6.02 0.06 -16.73
C ALA A 24 5.96 -0.74 -15.42
N VAL A 25 6.34 -0.13 -14.29
CA VAL A 25 6.21 -0.75 -12.96
C VAL A 25 4.75 -1.06 -12.64
N VAL A 26 3.85 -0.08 -12.83
CA VAL A 26 2.40 -0.26 -12.67
C VAL A 26 1.88 -1.38 -13.56
N GLY A 27 2.26 -1.37 -14.85
CA GLY A 27 1.85 -2.39 -15.81
C GLY A 27 2.27 -3.80 -15.40
N ALA A 28 3.46 -3.97 -14.82
CA ALA A 28 3.93 -5.26 -14.33
C ALA A 28 3.10 -5.76 -13.13
N THR A 29 2.76 -4.88 -12.18
CA THR A 29 1.92 -5.23 -11.02
C THR A 29 0.49 -5.58 -11.45
N VAL A 30 -0.10 -4.81 -12.38
CA VAL A 30 -1.43 -5.10 -12.95
C VAL A 30 -1.42 -6.42 -13.72
N GLU A 31 -0.38 -6.71 -14.51
CA GLU A 31 -0.26 -7.99 -15.22
C GLU A 31 -0.12 -9.16 -14.24
N GLY A 32 0.65 -9.01 -13.16
CA GLY A 32 0.73 -9.99 -12.08
C GLY A 32 -0.65 -10.27 -11.46
N MET A 33 -1.39 -9.20 -11.11
CA MET A 33 -2.75 -9.29 -10.59
C MET A 33 -3.69 -9.98 -11.59
N ARG A 34 -3.61 -9.62 -12.88
CA ARG A 34 -4.42 -10.24 -13.94
C ARG A 34 -4.20 -11.75 -14.01
N ARG A 35 -2.95 -12.20 -13.97
CA ARG A 35 -2.62 -13.64 -14.05
C ARG A 35 -3.13 -14.43 -12.87
N VAL A 36 -3.05 -13.85 -11.66
CA VAL A 36 -3.63 -14.46 -10.46
C VAL A 36 -5.15 -14.47 -10.55
N TRP A 37 -5.77 -13.36 -10.95
CA TRP A 37 -7.23 -13.24 -11.08
C TRP A 37 -7.83 -14.21 -12.10
N THR A 38 -7.15 -14.43 -13.23
CA THR A 38 -7.61 -15.38 -14.27
C THR A 38 -7.27 -16.84 -13.96
N GLY A 39 -6.56 -17.12 -12.88
CA GLY A 39 -6.12 -18.46 -12.52
C GLY A 39 -4.97 -19.00 -13.39
N GLU A 40 -4.29 -18.13 -14.15
CA GLU A 40 -3.08 -18.53 -14.90
C GLU A 40 -1.91 -18.82 -13.95
N ASN A 41 -1.85 -18.15 -12.81
CA ASN A 41 -0.85 -18.34 -11.77
C ASN A 41 -1.50 -18.25 -10.38
N ASP A 42 -0.97 -19.01 -9.41
CA ASP A 42 -1.39 -18.91 -8.02
C ASP A 42 -0.76 -17.69 -7.33
N HIS A 43 0.43 -17.29 -7.76
CA HIS A 43 1.21 -16.18 -7.20
C HIS A 43 1.87 -15.37 -8.30
N ALA A 44 2.07 -14.07 -8.03
CA ALA A 44 2.87 -13.18 -8.86
C ALA A 44 3.76 -12.29 -7.97
N VAL A 45 4.95 -11.96 -8.46
CA VAL A 45 5.89 -11.06 -7.77
C VAL A 45 6.38 -10.00 -8.73
N ASN A 46 6.32 -8.74 -8.31
CA ASN A 46 6.93 -7.62 -9.01
C ASN A 46 7.96 -6.95 -8.09
N ILE A 47 9.24 -7.23 -8.28
CA ILE A 47 10.34 -6.70 -7.45
C ILE A 47 10.49 -5.17 -7.59
N ALA A 48 10.05 -4.60 -8.72
CA ALA A 48 10.10 -3.16 -8.97
C ALA A 48 8.88 -2.40 -8.42
N GLY A 49 7.83 -3.12 -7.99
CA GLY A 49 6.60 -2.55 -7.44
C GLY A 49 6.67 -2.25 -5.94
N GLY A 50 5.52 -2.00 -5.35
CA GLY A 50 5.39 -1.64 -3.93
C GLY A 50 5.51 -0.14 -3.69
N LEU A 51 5.17 0.69 -4.66
CA LEU A 51 5.29 2.16 -4.61
C LEU A 51 4.12 2.77 -3.82
N HIS A 52 4.01 2.38 -2.55
CA HIS A 52 2.86 2.56 -1.68
C HIS A 52 2.63 4.00 -1.17
N HIS A 53 3.62 4.90 -1.33
CA HIS A 53 3.49 6.28 -0.87
C HIS A 53 2.87 7.23 -1.89
N ALA A 54 2.80 6.87 -3.17
CA ALA A 54 2.18 7.75 -4.16
C ALA A 54 0.69 7.94 -3.86
N MET A 55 0.29 9.20 -3.76
CA MET A 55 -1.08 9.61 -3.48
C MET A 55 -1.89 9.75 -4.78
N PRO A 56 -3.23 9.85 -4.72
CA PRO A 56 -4.06 10.05 -5.92
C PRO A 56 -3.68 11.27 -6.76
N GLY A 57 -3.10 12.29 -6.16
CA GLY A 57 -2.80 13.56 -6.82
C GLY A 57 -1.34 14.01 -6.75
N HIS A 58 -0.45 13.28 -6.07
CA HIS A 58 0.95 13.68 -5.97
C HIS A 58 1.89 12.51 -5.66
N ALA A 59 3.13 12.63 -6.11
CA ALA A 59 4.22 11.73 -5.78
C ALA A 59 4.73 11.98 -4.35
N SER A 60 5.14 10.93 -3.66
CA SER A 60 5.64 10.99 -2.28
C SER A 60 6.58 9.82 -2.03
N GLY A 61 7.58 9.97 -1.15
CA GLY A 61 8.42 8.88 -0.67
C GLY A 61 9.03 8.03 -1.80
N PHE A 62 9.63 8.66 -2.81
CA PHE A 62 10.21 8.04 -4.02
C PHE A 62 9.16 7.41 -4.97
N CYS A 63 7.87 7.46 -4.64
CA CYS A 63 6.80 6.83 -5.38
C CYS A 63 6.11 7.85 -6.30
N VAL A 64 6.13 7.59 -7.61
CA VAL A 64 5.49 8.44 -8.63
C VAL A 64 4.06 7.96 -8.90
N TYR A 65 3.88 6.66 -9.16
CA TYR A 65 2.58 6.01 -9.31
C TYR A 65 2.45 4.86 -8.31
N ASN A 66 1.28 4.76 -7.69
CA ASN A 66 0.97 3.69 -6.75
C ASN A 66 0.51 2.45 -7.51
N ASP A 67 1.46 1.58 -7.84
CA ASP A 67 1.21 0.36 -8.61
C ASP A 67 0.27 -0.60 -7.88
N VAL A 68 0.38 -0.69 -6.56
CA VAL A 68 -0.48 -1.53 -5.70
C VAL A 68 -1.93 -1.04 -5.77
N SER A 69 -2.16 0.26 -5.57
CA SER A 69 -3.50 0.84 -5.64
C SER A 69 -4.14 0.68 -7.02
N VAL A 70 -3.34 0.82 -8.09
CA VAL A 70 -3.84 0.61 -9.47
C VAL A 70 -4.20 -0.86 -9.70
N ALA A 71 -3.40 -1.81 -9.22
CA ALA A 71 -3.70 -3.25 -9.36
C ALA A 71 -4.95 -3.65 -8.56
N ILE A 72 -5.11 -3.15 -7.34
CA ILE A 72 -6.31 -3.37 -6.52
C ILE A 72 -7.55 -2.78 -7.23
N ALA A 73 -7.48 -1.54 -7.70
CA ALA A 73 -8.57 -0.90 -8.42
C ALA A 73 -8.95 -1.66 -9.70
N TRP A 74 -7.95 -2.19 -10.43
CA TRP A 74 -8.17 -3.05 -11.57
C TRP A 74 -8.93 -4.32 -11.18
N ALA A 75 -8.51 -5.03 -10.13
CA ALA A 75 -9.17 -6.25 -9.69
C ALA A 75 -10.61 -6.01 -9.23
N LEU A 76 -10.88 -4.91 -8.51
CA LEU A 76 -12.23 -4.48 -8.13
C LEU A 76 -13.10 -4.21 -9.36
N ALA A 77 -12.54 -3.63 -10.43
CA ALA A 77 -13.23 -3.41 -11.69
C ALA A 77 -13.52 -4.73 -12.46
N GLN A 78 -12.75 -5.79 -12.21
CA GLN A 78 -13.03 -7.14 -12.73
C GLN A 78 -14.05 -7.91 -11.89
N GLY A 79 -14.52 -7.35 -10.79
CA GLY A 79 -15.54 -7.97 -9.93
C GLY A 79 -15.01 -8.62 -8.66
N ALA A 80 -13.76 -8.33 -8.26
CA ALA A 80 -13.29 -8.74 -6.94
C ALA A 80 -14.15 -8.10 -5.85
N GLU A 81 -14.65 -8.90 -4.93
CA GLU A 81 -15.55 -8.44 -3.86
C GLU A 81 -14.76 -8.03 -2.61
N ARG A 82 -13.62 -8.67 -2.36
CA ARG A 82 -12.77 -8.43 -1.19
C ARG A 82 -11.29 -8.61 -1.54
N ILE A 83 -10.48 -7.66 -1.13
CA ILE A 83 -9.03 -7.68 -1.33
C ILE A 83 -8.36 -7.27 -0.01
N ALA A 84 -7.52 -8.13 0.53
CA ALA A 84 -6.66 -7.79 1.66
C ALA A 84 -5.29 -7.30 1.13
N TYR A 85 -4.91 -6.11 1.52
CA TYR A 85 -3.56 -5.57 1.34
C TYR A 85 -2.82 -5.66 2.67
N VAL A 86 -1.65 -6.28 2.66
CA VAL A 86 -0.77 -6.38 3.84
C VAL A 86 0.54 -5.72 3.51
N ASP A 87 0.84 -4.62 4.19
CA ASP A 87 2.08 -3.87 4.08
C ASP A 87 3.03 -4.28 5.19
N VAL A 88 4.20 -4.73 4.79
CA VAL A 88 5.27 -5.18 5.68
C VAL A 88 6.52 -4.30 5.57
N ASP A 89 6.42 -3.21 4.83
CA ASP A 89 7.46 -2.17 4.80
C ASP A 89 7.55 -1.48 6.17
N VAL A 90 8.73 -0.97 6.51
CA VAL A 90 8.93 -0.25 7.78
C VAL A 90 8.16 1.07 7.83
N HIS A 91 7.83 1.64 6.66
CA HIS A 91 7.02 2.85 6.55
C HIS A 91 5.54 2.52 6.44
N HIS A 92 4.68 3.40 6.92
CA HIS A 92 3.24 3.28 6.72
C HIS A 92 2.86 3.37 5.23
N GLY A 93 2.04 2.43 4.75
CA GLY A 93 1.53 2.40 3.36
C GLY A 93 0.41 3.42 3.12
N ASP A 94 0.70 4.69 3.36
CA ASP A 94 -0.25 5.81 3.41
C ASP A 94 -1.01 6.04 2.10
N GLY A 95 -0.34 5.88 0.96
CA GLY A 95 -0.95 6.07 -0.35
C GLY A 95 -1.99 4.99 -0.67
N VAL A 96 -1.74 3.73 -0.29
CA VAL A 96 -2.72 2.64 -0.47
C VAL A 96 -3.89 2.80 0.49
N GLU A 97 -3.64 3.06 1.75
CA GLU A 97 -4.69 3.33 2.73
C GLU A 97 -5.58 4.49 2.28
N ARG A 98 -4.97 5.60 1.84
CA ARG A 98 -5.70 6.77 1.36
C ARG A 98 -6.58 6.48 0.15
N ALA A 99 -6.10 5.66 -0.79
CA ALA A 99 -6.84 5.30 -2.00
C ALA A 99 -8.13 4.54 -1.67
N PHE A 100 -8.12 3.71 -0.62
CA PHE A 100 -9.24 2.86 -0.23
C PHE A 100 -9.89 3.24 1.10
N TRP A 101 -9.62 4.43 1.63
CA TRP A 101 -10.08 4.92 2.93
C TRP A 101 -11.58 4.73 3.21
N ASN A 102 -12.42 4.78 2.17
CA ASN A 102 -13.87 4.62 2.26
C ASN A 102 -14.41 3.39 1.50
N ASP A 103 -13.56 2.44 1.10
CA ASP A 103 -13.97 1.27 0.33
C ASP A 103 -13.92 0.00 1.19
N PRO A 104 -15.06 -0.51 1.69
CA PRO A 104 -15.08 -1.69 2.57
C PRO A 104 -14.74 -3.00 1.86
N ARG A 105 -14.51 -2.99 0.54
CA ARG A 105 -14.03 -4.14 -0.21
C ARG A 105 -12.52 -4.34 -0.07
N VAL A 106 -11.82 -3.34 0.48
CA VAL A 106 -10.36 -3.39 0.66
C VAL A 106 -10.02 -3.27 2.13
N LEU A 107 -9.44 -4.33 2.68
CA LEU A 107 -8.83 -4.30 4.01
C LEU A 107 -7.35 -3.95 3.86
N THR A 108 -6.93 -2.82 4.41
CA THR A 108 -5.50 -2.45 4.49
C THR A 108 -4.95 -2.74 5.87
N ILE A 109 -3.84 -3.48 5.93
CA ILE A 109 -3.12 -3.79 7.19
C ILE A 109 -1.67 -3.36 6.99
N SER A 110 -1.19 -2.39 7.75
CA SER A 110 0.20 -1.92 7.69
C SER A 110 0.89 -2.11 9.03
N LEU A 111 2.03 -2.84 9.02
CA LEU A 111 2.90 -3.00 10.19
C LEU A 111 4.14 -2.15 9.97
N HIS A 112 4.26 -1.04 10.67
CA HIS A 112 5.28 -0.04 10.41
C HIS A 112 5.84 0.56 11.70
N GLU A 113 6.97 1.23 11.63
CA GLU A 113 7.50 2.00 12.75
C GLU A 113 6.55 3.17 13.05
N THR A 114 6.38 3.46 14.33
CA THR A 114 5.45 4.51 14.80
C THR A 114 5.62 5.83 14.02
N PRO A 115 4.51 6.46 13.60
CA PRO A 115 4.52 7.75 12.91
C PRO A 115 5.11 8.91 13.72
N ARG A 116 5.44 8.68 15.00
CA ARG A 116 6.12 9.67 15.85
C ARG A 116 7.58 9.86 15.49
N THR A 117 8.19 8.88 14.84
CA THR A 117 9.64 8.84 14.58
C THR A 117 9.99 8.65 13.12
N LEU A 118 9.09 8.08 12.31
CA LEU A 118 9.39 7.74 10.93
C LEU A 118 8.38 8.36 9.95
N PHE A 119 8.88 8.72 8.76
CA PHE A 119 8.09 9.09 7.59
C PHE A 119 7.04 7.99 7.28
N PRO A 120 5.84 8.29 6.81
CA PRO A 120 5.30 9.62 6.44
C PRO A 120 4.60 10.37 7.59
N MET A 121 4.80 9.99 8.84
CA MET A 121 4.18 10.58 10.04
C MET A 121 2.66 10.36 10.11
N THR A 122 2.15 9.34 9.43
CA THR A 122 0.76 8.85 9.42
C THR A 122 0.71 7.36 9.79
N GLY A 123 -0.47 6.78 9.95
CA GLY A 123 -0.64 5.39 10.37
C GLY A 123 -0.71 5.24 11.88
N TYR A 124 -1.40 6.17 12.55
CA TYR A 124 -1.72 5.99 13.96
C TYR A 124 -2.76 4.87 14.14
N PRO A 125 -2.73 4.10 15.23
CA PRO A 125 -3.69 3.02 15.48
C PRO A 125 -5.17 3.47 15.49
N GLU A 126 -5.40 4.75 15.67
CA GLU A 126 -6.74 5.37 15.66
C GLU A 126 -7.23 5.67 14.24
N GLU A 127 -6.35 5.59 13.23
CA GLU A 127 -6.70 5.74 11.82
C GLU A 127 -7.23 4.41 11.30
N ILE A 128 -8.56 4.23 11.40
CA ILE A 128 -9.25 2.94 11.20
C ILE A 128 -10.11 2.89 9.93
N GLY A 129 -9.96 3.84 9.04
CA GLY A 129 -10.77 3.99 7.83
C GLY A 129 -11.84 5.07 7.95
N GLY A 130 -12.41 5.43 6.81
CA GLY A 130 -13.45 6.45 6.74
C GLY A 130 -14.85 5.92 7.11
N PRO A 131 -15.88 6.81 7.17
CA PRO A 131 -17.21 6.45 7.65
C PRO A 131 -17.89 5.29 6.87
N ALA A 132 -17.52 5.06 5.62
CA ALA A 132 -18.07 3.95 4.83
C ALA A 132 -17.29 2.65 4.99
N ALA A 133 -16.10 2.69 5.60
CA ALA A 133 -15.18 1.57 5.76
C ALA A 133 -14.45 1.63 7.11
N GLU A 134 -15.16 2.01 8.17
CA GLU A 134 -14.60 2.03 9.53
C GLU A 134 -14.22 0.60 9.96
N GLY A 135 -12.97 0.43 10.43
CA GLY A 135 -12.38 -0.85 10.78
C GLY A 135 -11.67 -1.58 9.62
N TYR A 136 -11.68 -1.02 8.40
CA TYR A 136 -11.00 -1.60 7.24
C TYR A 136 -9.60 -1.03 6.97
N ALA A 137 -9.15 -0.05 7.75
CA ALA A 137 -7.75 0.32 7.85
C ALA A 137 -7.20 -0.12 9.22
N VAL A 138 -6.11 -0.88 9.22
CA VAL A 138 -5.50 -1.43 10.43
C VAL A 138 -4.04 -1.03 10.48
N ASN A 139 -3.71 -0.18 11.45
CA ASN A 139 -2.38 0.40 11.63
C ASN A 139 -1.69 -0.18 12.88
N VAL A 140 -0.63 -0.94 12.66
CA VAL A 140 0.18 -1.55 13.70
C VAL A 140 1.47 -0.75 13.84
N ALA A 141 1.41 0.32 14.63
CA ALA A 141 2.52 1.23 14.88
C ALA A 141 3.50 0.61 15.92
N LEU A 142 4.63 0.12 15.45
CA LEU A 142 5.63 -0.54 16.27
C LEU A 142 6.65 0.47 16.82
N PRO A 143 7.20 0.25 18.03
CA PRO A 143 8.27 1.08 18.57
C PRO A 143 9.53 1.05 17.69
N PRO A 144 10.32 2.15 17.65
CA PRO A 144 11.63 2.13 17.02
C PRO A 144 12.53 1.02 17.62
N GLY A 145 13.30 0.36 16.77
CA GLY A 145 14.17 -0.73 17.17
C GLY A 145 13.44 -2.04 17.47
N THR A 146 12.19 -2.19 17.03
CA THR A 146 11.50 -3.49 17.07
C THR A 146 12.25 -4.50 16.21
N GLU A 147 12.70 -5.58 16.83
CA GLU A 147 13.41 -6.68 16.18
C GLU A 147 12.44 -7.76 15.69
N ASP A 148 12.97 -8.77 14.97
CA ASP A 148 12.23 -9.86 14.32
C ASP A 148 11.21 -10.53 15.24
N GLU A 149 11.58 -10.86 16.49
CA GLU A 149 10.67 -11.51 17.43
C GLU A 149 9.43 -10.67 17.74
N GLY A 150 9.64 -9.35 17.98
CA GLY A 150 8.56 -8.41 18.26
C GLY A 150 7.66 -8.23 17.06
N TRP A 151 8.27 -8.07 15.90
CA TRP A 151 7.57 -7.89 14.63
C TRP A 151 6.75 -9.14 14.25
N LEU A 152 7.36 -10.33 14.27
CA LEU A 152 6.68 -11.60 13.94
C LEU A 152 5.53 -11.89 14.89
N ARG A 153 5.68 -11.56 16.18
CA ARG A 153 4.60 -11.69 17.17
C ARG A 153 3.42 -10.78 16.83
N ALA A 154 3.67 -9.52 16.46
CA ALA A 154 2.64 -8.58 16.05
C ALA A 154 1.94 -9.06 14.77
N PHE A 155 2.71 -9.45 13.76
CA PHE A 155 2.20 -10.02 12.51
C PHE A 155 1.29 -11.23 12.76
N GLY A 156 1.79 -12.22 13.50
CA GLY A 156 1.06 -13.45 13.77
C GLY A 156 -0.21 -13.25 14.60
N ALA A 157 -0.23 -12.23 15.47
CA ALA A 157 -1.39 -11.92 16.29
C ALA A 157 -2.50 -11.16 15.52
N ILE A 158 -2.16 -10.43 14.46
CA ILE A 158 -3.07 -9.48 13.80
C ILE A 158 -3.43 -9.94 12.40
N VAL A 159 -2.45 -10.22 11.54
CA VAL A 159 -2.69 -10.42 10.10
C VAL A 159 -3.53 -11.67 9.81
N PRO A 160 -3.15 -12.89 10.26
CA PRO A 160 -3.91 -14.10 9.93
C PRO A 160 -5.35 -14.07 10.44
N PRO A 161 -5.64 -13.64 11.70
CA PRO A 161 -7.01 -13.55 12.20
C PRO A 161 -7.88 -12.59 11.40
N LEU A 162 -7.36 -11.40 11.05
CA LEU A 162 -8.11 -10.40 10.28
C LEU A 162 -8.41 -10.90 8.87
N ILE A 163 -7.44 -11.50 8.18
CA ILE A 163 -7.67 -12.09 6.86
C ILE A 163 -8.70 -13.22 6.93
N ALA A 164 -8.67 -14.04 7.98
CA ALA A 164 -9.63 -15.11 8.17
C ALA A 164 -11.06 -14.59 8.39
N GLU A 165 -11.23 -13.46 9.08
CA GLU A 165 -12.54 -12.84 9.31
C GLU A 165 -13.03 -12.07 8.08
N PHE A 166 -12.14 -11.48 7.32
CA PHE A 166 -12.46 -10.67 6.13
C PHE A 166 -12.96 -11.46 4.92
N ARG A 167 -13.04 -12.78 4.98
CA ARG A 167 -13.45 -13.68 3.88
C ARG A 167 -14.87 -13.46 3.36
#